data_87204a34ee0d9be949fa8fa3586143ce
#
_entry.id   87204a34ee0d9be949fa8fa3586143ce
#
_cell.length_a   1.000
_cell.length_b   1.000
_cell.length_c   1.000
_cell.angle_alpha   90.00
_cell.angle_beta   90.00
_cell.angle_gamma   90.00
#
_symmetry.space_group_name_H-M   'P 1'
#
loop_
_entity.id
_entity.type
_entity.pdbx_description
1 polymer ?
#
loop_
_entity_poly.entity_id
_entity_poly.type
_entity_poly.pdbx_seq_one_letter_code
_entity_poly.pdbx_strand_id
1 'polypeptide(L)'
;MKNKRLKITTLVYWFWLLYIVAVLVWWFIALQQQNALMKELKTQELRQDDPAYIVKLGQIKLEYHRRTTAFIGEGSTFLLLIVVGAVFVYRSVRRQLKLQQQQQNFMMAVTHELKTPIAVTKLNLETLQRYHLDEEKKQKVISAALQETNRLNTLATNILVSSQLEVDSYHLSKEEVDFSTLILASAKDFQNRFPERKWQVLVQPAILIKGDFLLLQMLINNLIENAIKYSPKQGLITVELKKEGSQVLLLLKDEGVGIPNEEKKKVFKKFYRIGSEATRTTQGTGLGLYLCKKIVDDHAAQISVTDNLPAGSIFTIKF
;
A
#
# COMPACT_ATOMS: atom_id res chain seq x y z
N MET A 1 -3.72 -1.19 25.24
CA MET A 1 -3.10 -2.51 25.47
C MET A 1 -2.17 -2.97 24.31
N LYS A 2 -2.48 -2.72 23.05
CA LYS A 2 -1.74 -3.18 21.85
C LYS A 2 -0.29 -2.64 21.76
N ASN A 3 -0.07 -1.35 22.04
CA ASN A 3 1.25 -0.73 22.04
C ASN A 3 2.22 -1.34 23.10
N LYS A 4 1.66 -1.86 24.19
CA LYS A 4 2.45 -2.47 25.27
C LYS A 4 2.99 -3.85 24.85
N ARG A 5 2.17 -4.66 24.16
CA ARG A 5 2.60 -5.98 23.64
C ARG A 5 3.69 -5.83 22.56
N LEU A 6 3.54 -4.87 21.67
CA LEU A 6 4.54 -4.61 20.62
C LEU A 6 5.90 -4.19 21.22
N LYS A 7 5.88 -3.30 22.23
CA LYS A 7 7.10 -2.90 22.96
C LYS A 7 7.76 -4.10 23.64
N ILE A 8 6.97 -4.98 24.26
CA ILE A 8 7.49 -6.18 24.93
C ILE A 8 8.12 -7.14 23.91
N THR A 9 7.45 -7.43 22.78
CA THR A 9 8.00 -8.31 21.73
C THR A 9 9.31 -7.74 21.16
N THR A 10 9.36 -6.43 20.91
CA THR A 10 10.58 -5.77 20.44
C THR A 10 11.70 -5.83 21.47
N LEU A 11 11.38 -5.65 22.75
CA LEU A 11 12.34 -5.72 23.84
C LEU A 11 12.90 -7.14 23.99
N VAL A 12 12.05 -8.16 23.95
CA VAL A 12 12.44 -9.58 23.97
C VAL A 12 13.34 -9.93 22.77
N TYR A 13 13.00 -9.45 21.58
CA TYR A 13 13.81 -9.65 20.37
C TYR A 13 15.22 -9.07 20.53
N TRP A 14 15.34 -7.81 21.02
CA TRP A 14 16.63 -7.17 21.24
C TRP A 14 17.43 -7.84 22.37
N PHE A 15 16.75 -8.34 23.40
CA PHE A 15 17.38 -9.09 24.48
C PHE A 15 18.01 -10.40 23.96
N TRP A 16 17.26 -11.19 23.18
CA TRP A 16 17.78 -12.42 22.58
C TRP A 16 18.93 -12.15 21.61
N LEU A 17 18.82 -11.11 20.80
CA LEU A 17 19.90 -10.73 19.89
C LEU A 17 21.18 -10.36 20.64
N LEU A 18 21.06 -9.55 21.67
CA LEU A 18 22.19 -9.15 22.52
C LEU A 18 22.80 -10.36 23.22
N TYR A 19 21.98 -11.29 23.71
CA TYR A 19 22.43 -12.54 24.31
C TYR A 19 23.23 -13.39 23.31
N ILE A 20 22.73 -13.57 22.09
CA ILE A 20 23.45 -14.33 21.04
C ILE A 20 24.80 -13.69 20.73
N VAL A 21 24.86 -12.36 20.59
CA VAL A 21 26.12 -11.63 20.34
C VAL A 21 27.07 -11.79 21.52
N ALA A 22 26.57 -11.70 22.75
CA ALA A 22 27.38 -11.86 23.97
C ALA A 22 28.01 -13.28 24.05
N VAL A 23 27.20 -14.32 23.74
CA VAL A 23 27.68 -15.71 23.71
C VAL A 23 28.75 -15.88 22.62
N LEU A 24 28.56 -15.30 21.43
CA LEU A 24 29.52 -15.36 20.33
C LEU A 24 30.85 -14.67 20.71
N VAL A 25 30.80 -13.51 21.35
CA VAL A 25 31.99 -12.80 21.83
C VAL A 25 32.69 -13.62 22.91
N TRP A 26 31.95 -14.17 23.87
CA TRP A 26 32.52 -15.03 24.91
C TRP A 26 33.19 -16.24 24.30
N TRP A 27 32.57 -16.93 23.35
CA TRP A 27 33.12 -18.09 22.67
C TRP A 27 34.39 -17.74 21.87
N PHE A 28 34.41 -16.58 21.20
CA PHE A 28 35.59 -16.08 20.50
C PHE A 28 36.77 -15.83 21.46
N ILE A 29 36.52 -15.21 22.62
CA ILE A 29 37.53 -15.00 23.67
C ILE A 29 38.07 -16.35 24.15
N ALA A 30 37.20 -17.33 24.42
CA ALA A 30 37.59 -18.66 24.88
C ALA A 30 38.48 -19.36 23.85
N LEU A 31 38.16 -19.29 22.54
CA LEU A 31 39.00 -19.85 21.47
C LEU A 31 40.37 -19.17 21.40
N GLN A 32 40.46 -17.88 21.56
CA GLN A 32 41.73 -17.14 21.57
C GLN A 32 42.61 -17.54 22.77
N GLN A 33 42.01 -17.66 23.95
CA GLN A 33 42.70 -18.12 25.18
C GLN A 33 43.25 -19.57 24.98
N GLN A 34 42.40 -20.46 24.47
CA GLN A 34 42.77 -21.83 24.18
C GLN A 34 43.94 -21.90 23.19
N ASN A 35 43.89 -21.12 22.10
CA ASN A 35 44.99 -21.07 21.10
C ASN A 35 46.27 -20.51 21.69
N ALA A 36 46.21 -19.51 22.56
CA ALA A 36 47.37 -18.98 23.27
C ALA A 36 48.00 -20.01 24.23
N LEU A 37 47.16 -20.72 25.00
CA LEU A 37 47.62 -21.79 25.90
C LEU A 37 48.30 -22.92 25.16
N MET A 38 47.70 -23.35 24.02
CA MET A 38 48.30 -24.37 23.17
C MET A 38 49.69 -23.99 22.61
N LYS A 39 49.87 -22.72 22.23
CA LYS A 39 51.17 -22.17 21.82
C LYS A 39 52.17 -22.25 22.96
N GLU A 40 51.78 -21.86 24.17
CA GLU A 40 52.63 -21.88 25.34
C GLU A 40 53.09 -23.31 25.71
N LEU A 41 52.15 -24.26 25.82
CA LEU A 41 52.44 -25.67 26.10
C LEU A 41 53.40 -26.28 25.04
N LYS A 42 53.10 -26.09 23.74
CA LYS A 42 53.99 -26.58 22.67
C LYS A 42 55.39 -25.96 22.70
N THR A 43 55.50 -24.70 23.20
CA THR A 43 56.80 -24.03 23.34
C THR A 43 57.59 -24.56 24.53
N GLN A 44 56.90 -24.90 25.65
CA GLN A 44 57.52 -25.50 26.82
C GLN A 44 58.02 -26.94 26.59
N GLU A 45 57.36 -27.69 25.70
CA GLU A 45 57.77 -29.04 25.34
C GLU A 45 59.02 -29.09 24.44
N LEU A 46 59.44 -27.94 23.86
CA LEU A 46 60.63 -27.85 23.02
C LEU A 46 61.90 -27.85 23.85
N ARG A 47 62.80 -28.82 23.60
CA ARG A 47 64.15 -28.85 24.19
C ARG A 47 65.02 -27.80 23.48
N GLN A 48 65.72 -26.99 24.26
CA GLN A 48 66.61 -25.94 23.73
C GLN A 48 67.87 -26.50 23.04
N ASP A 49 68.26 -27.76 23.35
CA ASP A 49 69.39 -28.47 22.79
C ASP A 49 69.07 -29.18 21.44
N ASP A 50 67.83 -29.11 20.95
CA ASP A 50 67.45 -29.70 19.67
C ASP A 50 67.98 -28.85 18.50
N PRO A 51 68.80 -29.45 17.56
CA PRO A 51 69.28 -28.71 16.39
C PRO A 51 68.16 -28.05 15.55
N ALA A 52 66.97 -28.59 15.63
CA ALA A 52 65.78 -28.05 14.94
C ALA A 52 64.92 -27.08 15.74
N TYR A 53 65.39 -26.63 16.92
CA TYR A 53 64.66 -25.77 17.85
C TYR A 53 64.07 -24.53 17.17
N ILE A 54 64.88 -23.78 16.41
CA ILE A 54 64.47 -22.53 15.74
C ILE A 54 63.37 -22.80 14.70
N VAL A 55 63.49 -23.89 13.93
CA VAL A 55 62.52 -24.28 12.90
C VAL A 55 61.19 -24.68 13.52
N LYS A 56 61.22 -25.51 14.60
CA LYS A 56 60.03 -25.94 15.33
C LYS A 56 59.31 -24.75 16.01
N LEU A 57 60.06 -23.84 16.60
CA LEU A 57 59.53 -22.63 17.19
C LEU A 57 58.85 -21.72 16.15
N GLY A 58 59.44 -21.60 14.94
CA GLY A 58 58.88 -20.90 13.81
C GLY A 58 57.56 -21.53 13.35
N GLN A 59 57.49 -22.86 13.28
CA GLN A 59 56.25 -23.59 12.93
C GLN A 59 55.11 -23.35 13.96
N ILE A 60 55.40 -23.40 15.25
CA ILE A 60 54.43 -23.15 16.34
C ILE A 60 53.86 -21.72 16.22
N LYS A 61 54.72 -20.72 15.99
CA LYS A 61 54.30 -19.33 15.80
C LYS A 61 53.40 -19.17 14.58
N LEU A 62 53.78 -19.81 13.46
CA LEU A 62 53.02 -19.78 12.22
C LEU A 62 51.63 -20.44 12.39
N GLU A 63 51.57 -21.61 13.06
CA GLU A 63 50.33 -22.31 13.37
C GLU A 63 49.40 -21.44 14.25
N TYR A 64 49.95 -20.80 15.28
CA TYR A 64 49.22 -19.89 16.13
C TYR A 64 48.59 -18.71 15.34
N HIS A 65 49.38 -18.04 14.49
CA HIS A 65 48.89 -16.93 13.67
C HIS A 65 47.81 -17.39 12.68
N ARG A 66 48.02 -18.52 12.03
CA ARG A 66 47.06 -19.10 11.08
C ARG A 66 45.71 -19.40 11.75
N ARG A 67 45.72 -20.02 12.95
CA ARG A 67 44.50 -20.30 13.72
C ARG A 67 43.82 -19.01 14.19
N THR A 68 44.59 -18.06 14.68
CA THR A 68 44.03 -16.74 15.10
C THR A 68 43.36 -16.06 13.93
N THR A 69 43.95 -16.00 12.75
CA THR A 69 43.36 -15.41 11.55
C THR A 69 42.09 -16.15 11.12
N ALA A 70 42.10 -17.49 11.19
CA ALA A 70 40.91 -18.30 10.90
C ALA A 70 39.75 -17.97 11.87
N PHE A 71 40.02 -17.93 13.18
CA PHE A 71 38.95 -17.60 14.17
C PHE A 71 38.40 -16.18 14.02
N ILE A 72 39.26 -15.21 13.65
CA ILE A 72 38.79 -13.84 13.34
C ILE A 72 37.90 -13.88 12.09
N GLY A 73 38.27 -14.57 11.05
CA GLY A 73 37.49 -14.70 9.83
C GLY A 73 36.12 -15.37 10.07
N GLU A 74 36.14 -16.52 10.78
CA GLU A 74 34.90 -17.24 11.16
C GLU A 74 33.99 -16.36 12.06
N GLY A 75 34.54 -15.76 13.10
CA GLY A 75 33.79 -14.88 14.02
C GLY A 75 33.19 -13.68 13.32
N SER A 76 33.94 -13.04 12.42
CA SER A 76 33.45 -11.90 11.61
C SER A 76 32.31 -12.33 10.66
N THR A 77 32.43 -13.49 10.04
CA THR A 77 31.41 -14.04 9.15
C THR A 77 30.12 -14.35 9.91
N PHE A 78 30.21 -15.01 11.08
CA PHE A 78 29.05 -15.27 11.92
C PHE A 78 28.40 -13.99 12.41
N LEU A 79 29.17 -13.01 12.85
CA LEU A 79 28.62 -11.71 13.28
C LEU A 79 27.90 -11.01 12.15
N LEU A 80 28.47 -10.98 10.94
CA LEU A 80 27.84 -10.40 9.77
C LEU A 80 26.50 -11.08 9.45
N LEU A 81 26.46 -12.41 9.44
CA LEU A 81 25.23 -13.17 9.19
C LEU A 81 24.14 -12.88 10.25
N ILE A 82 24.53 -12.78 11.52
CA ILE A 82 23.60 -12.43 12.60
C ILE A 82 23.03 -11.03 12.39
N VAL A 83 23.85 -10.04 12.07
CA VAL A 83 23.42 -8.65 11.83
C VAL A 83 22.47 -8.56 10.62
N VAL A 84 22.85 -9.20 9.51
CA VAL A 84 22.01 -9.24 8.30
C VAL A 84 20.66 -9.91 8.59
N GLY A 85 20.68 -11.07 9.26
CA GLY A 85 19.47 -11.80 9.65
C GLY A 85 18.58 -10.96 10.59
N ALA A 86 19.19 -10.30 11.57
CA ALA A 86 18.47 -9.43 12.50
C ALA A 86 17.78 -8.25 11.79
N VAL A 87 18.48 -7.57 10.88
CA VAL A 87 17.91 -6.47 10.09
C VAL A 87 16.78 -6.97 9.21
N PHE A 88 16.94 -8.13 8.57
CA PHE A 88 15.92 -8.73 7.73
C PHE A 88 14.65 -9.06 8.53
N VAL A 89 14.77 -9.77 9.66
CA VAL A 89 13.65 -10.12 10.53
C VAL A 89 12.96 -8.86 11.05
N TYR A 90 13.70 -7.88 11.55
CA TYR A 90 13.15 -6.63 12.07
C TYR A 90 12.33 -5.88 11.00
N ARG A 91 12.87 -5.76 9.77
CA ARG A 91 12.17 -5.13 8.64
C ARG A 91 10.91 -5.90 8.25
N SER A 92 10.99 -7.23 8.20
CA SER A 92 9.87 -8.13 7.87
C SER A 92 8.73 -7.98 8.87
N VAL A 93 9.03 -8.07 10.17
CA VAL A 93 8.04 -7.91 11.24
C VAL A 93 7.41 -6.52 11.22
N ARG A 94 8.20 -5.45 11.07
CA ARG A 94 7.65 -4.10 10.94
C ARG A 94 6.72 -3.93 9.74
N ARG A 95 7.08 -4.53 8.59
CA ARG A 95 6.25 -4.50 7.39
C ARG A 95 4.92 -5.23 7.64
N GLN A 96 4.96 -6.40 8.26
CA GLN A 96 3.77 -7.19 8.57
C GLN A 96 2.83 -6.48 9.55
N LEU A 97 3.38 -5.87 10.60
CA LEU A 97 2.60 -5.10 11.58
C LEU A 97 1.92 -3.88 10.94
N LYS A 98 2.62 -3.19 10.04
CA LYS A 98 2.04 -2.06 9.30
C LYS A 98 0.90 -2.51 8.40
N LEU A 99 1.06 -3.62 7.70
CA LEU A 99 0.02 -4.20 6.85
C LEU A 99 -1.21 -4.60 7.69
N GLN A 100 -1.00 -5.27 8.82
CA GLN A 100 -2.08 -5.63 9.74
C GLN A 100 -2.83 -4.41 10.28
N GLN A 101 -2.11 -3.33 10.62
CA GLN A 101 -2.74 -2.09 11.05
C GLN A 101 -3.58 -1.46 9.92
N GLN A 102 -3.07 -1.43 8.69
CA GLN A 102 -3.81 -0.93 7.54
C GLN A 102 -5.08 -1.75 7.29
N GLN A 103 -4.99 -3.09 7.39
CA GLN A 103 -6.14 -3.97 7.24
C GLN A 103 -7.20 -3.74 8.34
N GLN A 104 -6.79 -3.51 9.59
CA GLN A 104 -7.74 -3.20 10.67
C GLN A 104 -8.42 -1.85 10.46
N ASN A 105 -7.65 -0.82 10.08
CA ASN A 105 -8.22 0.50 9.78
C ASN A 105 -9.21 0.42 8.61
N PHE A 106 -8.90 -0.40 7.60
CA PHE A 106 -9.82 -0.69 6.50
C PHE A 106 -11.12 -1.33 6.99
N MET A 107 -11.04 -2.40 7.81
CA MET A 107 -12.25 -3.05 8.32
C MET A 107 -13.12 -2.09 9.15
N MET A 108 -12.50 -1.21 9.95
CA MET A 108 -13.23 -0.16 10.67
C MET A 108 -13.89 0.83 9.71
N ALA A 109 -13.15 1.30 8.69
CA ALA A 109 -13.68 2.23 7.69
C ALA A 109 -14.83 1.60 6.88
N VAL A 110 -14.70 0.36 6.41
CA VAL A 110 -15.77 -0.36 5.69
C VAL A 110 -17.00 -0.49 6.58
N THR A 111 -16.84 -0.91 7.84
CA THR A 111 -17.96 -1.05 8.77
C THR A 111 -18.69 0.29 8.95
N HIS A 112 -17.95 1.38 9.08
CA HIS A 112 -18.52 2.72 9.21
C HIS A 112 -19.24 3.19 7.93
N GLU A 113 -18.60 2.97 6.77
CA GLU A 113 -19.15 3.34 5.44
C GLU A 113 -20.39 2.50 5.08
N LEU A 114 -20.52 1.28 5.59
CA LEU A 114 -21.73 0.46 5.44
C LEU A 114 -22.84 0.89 6.42
N LYS A 115 -22.49 1.21 7.67
CA LYS A 115 -23.48 1.51 8.71
C LYS A 115 -24.28 2.76 8.41
N THR A 116 -23.65 3.80 7.86
CA THR A 116 -24.30 5.10 7.58
C THR A 116 -25.42 4.96 6.55
N PRO A 117 -25.21 4.44 5.33
CA PRO A 117 -26.29 4.30 4.34
C PRO A 117 -27.37 3.31 4.78
N ILE A 118 -27.03 2.26 5.52
CA ILE A 118 -28.03 1.35 6.11
C ILE A 118 -28.94 2.10 7.08
N ALA A 119 -28.36 2.93 7.96
CA ALA A 119 -29.14 3.71 8.93
C ALA A 119 -30.04 4.74 8.24
N VAL A 120 -29.54 5.43 7.20
CA VAL A 120 -30.32 6.42 6.41
C VAL A 120 -31.44 5.73 5.64
N THR A 121 -31.16 4.61 4.97
CA THR A 121 -32.19 3.82 4.26
C THR A 121 -33.26 3.34 5.22
N LYS A 122 -32.87 2.81 6.39
CA LYS A 122 -33.81 2.37 7.43
C LYS A 122 -34.70 3.54 7.91
N LEU A 123 -34.09 4.70 8.21
CA LEU A 123 -34.82 5.89 8.63
C LEU A 123 -35.84 6.35 7.58
N ASN A 124 -35.42 6.37 6.29
CA ASN A 124 -36.30 6.72 5.18
C ASN A 124 -37.50 5.76 5.07
N LEU A 125 -37.27 4.46 5.20
CA LEU A 125 -38.33 3.43 5.18
C LEU A 125 -39.26 3.55 6.41
N GLU A 126 -38.70 3.77 7.59
CA GLU A 126 -39.51 4.03 8.82
C GLU A 126 -40.34 5.29 8.71
N THR A 127 -39.81 6.34 8.04
CA THR A 127 -40.56 7.59 7.78
C THR A 127 -41.75 7.34 6.86
N LEU A 128 -41.53 6.55 5.78
CA LEU A 128 -42.63 6.16 4.88
C LEU A 128 -43.69 5.29 5.57
N GLN A 129 -43.28 4.46 6.52
CA GLN A 129 -44.18 3.58 7.25
C GLN A 129 -45.04 4.35 8.31
N ARG A 130 -44.42 5.32 8.99
CA ARG A 130 -45.05 5.99 10.15
C ARG A 130 -45.88 7.23 9.78
N TYR A 131 -45.54 7.89 8.68
CA TYR A 131 -46.12 9.18 8.33
C TYR A 131 -46.87 9.11 7.00
N HIS A 132 -48.06 9.71 6.94
CA HIS A 132 -48.72 10.00 5.68
C HIS A 132 -48.10 11.23 5.04
N LEU A 133 -47.26 10.99 4.03
CA LEU A 133 -46.58 12.03 3.27
C LEU A 133 -47.36 12.34 1.99
N ASP A 134 -47.31 13.60 1.56
CA ASP A 134 -47.74 13.98 0.21
C ASP A 134 -46.86 13.28 -0.83
N GLU A 135 -47.36 13.12 -2.07
CA GLU A 135 -46.70 12.33 -3.09
C GLU A 135 -45.29 12.88 -3.45
N GLU A 136 -45.13 14.22 -3.41
CA GLU A 136 -43.82 14.82 -3.68
C GLU A 136 -42.76 14.45 -2.60
N LYS A 137 -43.15 14.53 -1.33
CA LYS A 137 -42.25 14.15 -0.21
C LYS A 137 -41.97 12.66 -0.20
N LYS A 138 -43.01 11.84 -0.50
CA LYS A 138 -42.87 10.38 -0.61
C LYS A 138 -41.85 10.01 -1.68
N GLN A 139 -41.91 10.62 -2.87
CA GLN A 139 -40.95 10.40 -3.96
C GLN A 139 -39.54 10.85 -3.57
N LYS A 140 -39.38 11.96 -2.85
CA LYS A 140 -38.08 12.41 -2.33
C LYS A 140 -37.44 11.38 -1.37
N VAL A 141 -38.23 10.84 -0.44
CA VAL A 141 -37.76 9.85 0.53
C VAL A 141 -37.42 8.54 -0.14
N ILE A 142 -38.22 8.07 -1.11
CA ILE A 142 -37.92 6.87 -1.90
C ILE A 142 -36.64 7.06 -2.68
N SER A 143 -36.47 8.18 -3.38
CA SER A 143 -35.26 8.50 -4.14
C SER A 143 -34.01 8.53 -3.28
N ALA A 144 -34.10 9.12 -2.07
CA ALA A 144 -33.00 9.11 -1.11
C ALA A 144 -32.64 7.70 -0.64
N ALA A 145 -33.64 6.85 -0.36
CA ALA A 145 -33.39 5.45 0.04
C ALA A 145 -32.74 4.65 -1.09
N LEU A 146 -33.20 4.82 -2.34
CA LEU A 146 -32.61 4.18 -3.51
C LEU A 146 -31.15 4.64 -3.74
N GLN A 147 -30.87 5.93 -3.58
CA GLN A 147 -29.53 6.48 -3.71
C GLN A 147 -28.55 5.84 -2.70
N GLU A 148 -28.95 5.69 -1.44
CA GLU A 148 -28.10 5.05 -0.41
C GLU A 148 -27.94 3.54 -0.68
N THR A 149 -28.96 2.86 -1.20
CA THR A 149 -28.88 1.45 -1.60
C THR A 149 -27.90 1.27 -2.76
N ASN A 150 -27.93 2.14 -3.76
CA ASN A 150 -26.97 2.11 -4.88
C ASN A 150 -25.53 2.38 -4.40
N ARG A 151 -25.34 3.27 -3.42
CA ARG A 151 -24.04 3.51 -2.78
C ARG A 151 -23.53 2.27 -2.07
N LEU A 152 -24.39 1.54 -1.34
CA LEU A 152 -24.02 0.26 -0.71
C LEU A 152 -23.60 -0.78 -1.73
N ASN A 153 -24.35 -0.91 -2.82
CA ASN A 153 -24.02 -1.85 -3.90
C ASN A 153 -22.67 -1.53 -4.54
N THR A 154 -22.40 -0.26 -4.82
CA THR A 154 -21.09 0.18 -5.35
C THR A 154 -19.95 -0.16 -4.39
N LEU A 155 -20.13 0.08 -3.09
CA LEU A 155 -19.12 -0.25 -2.09
C LEU A 155 -18.86 -1.75 -2.00
N ALA A 156 -19.91 -2.57 -1.99
CA ALA A 156 -19.81 -4.04 -1.96
C ALA A 156 -19.11 -4.57 -3.21
N THR A 157 -19.46 -4.04 -4.39
CA THR A 157 -18.82 -4.41 -5.66
C THR A 157 -17.34 -4.03 -5.68
N ASN A 158 -16.98 -2.83 -5.21
CA ASN A 158 -15.58 -2.40 -5.10
C ASN A 158 -14.75 -3.32 -4.19
N ILE A 159 -15.31 -3.79 -3.07
CA ILE A 159 -14.66 -4.74 -2.16
C ILE A 159 -14.46 -6.09 -2.84
N LEU A 160 -15.51 -6.62 -3.48
CA LEU A 160 -15.51 -7.92 -4.15
C LEU A 160 -14.48 -7.94 -5.30
N VAL A 161 -14.56 -6.96 -6.21
CA VAL A 161 -13.63 -6.85 -7.36
C VAL A 161 -12.20 -6.66 -6.87
N SER A 162 -11.97 -5.82 -5.85
CA SER A 162 -10.63 -5.66 -5.24
C SER A 162 -10.07 -6.98 -4.72
N SER A 163 -10.91 -7.84 -4.13
CA SER A 163 -10.51 -9.16 -3.64
C SER A 163 -10.21 -10.13 -4.79
N GLN A 164 -11.04 -10.13 -5.84
CA GLN A 164 -10.87 -11.02 -6.99
C GLN A 164 -9.62 -10.68 -7.82
N LEU A 165 -9.33 -9.40 -8.02
CA LEU A 165 -8.14 -8.93 -8.73
C LEU A 165 -6.83 -9.22 -7.96
N GLU A 166 -6.88 -9.42 -6.64
CA GLU A 166 -5.69 -9.80 -5.85
C GLU A 166 -5.29 -11.26 -6.00
N VAL A 167 -6.26 -12.14 -6.18
CA VAL A 167 -6.04 -13.59 -6.24
C VAL A 167 -5.92 -14.07 -7.69
N ASP A 168 -5.81 -13.13 -8.65
CA ASP A 168 -5.85 -13.40 -10.11
C ASP A 168 -7.04 -14.30 -10.52
N SER A 169 -8.14 -14.25 -9.73
CA SER A 169 -9.34 -15.03 -9.97
C SER A 169 -10.36 -14.31 -10.85
N TYR A 170 -10.12 -13.05 -11.17
CA TYR A 170 -10.98 -12.29 -12.08
C TYR A 170 -10.61 -12.63 -13.53
N HIS A 171 -11.57 -13.19 -14.27
CA HIS A 171 -11.41 -13.43 -15.70
C HIS A 171 -11.70 -12.15 -16.47
N LEU A 172 -10.64 -11.49 -16.94
CA LEU A 172 -10.74 -10.28 -17.75
C LEU A 172 -11.39 -10.60 -19.12
N SER A 173 -12.56 -10.02 -19.37
CA SER A 173 -13.18 -10.03 -20.70
C SER A 173 -12.63 -8.88 -21.53
N LYS A 174 -11.49 -9.09 -22.19
CA LYS A 174 -10.87 -8.06 -23.04
C LYS A 174 -11.54 -7.99 -24.39
N GLU A 175 -12.49 -7.08 -24.51
CA GLU A 175 -13.21 -6.78 -25.75
C GLU A 175 -12.80 -5.39 -26.30
N GLU A 176 -13.22 -5.08 -27.51
CA GLU A 176 -13.08 -3.74 -28.07
C GLU A 176 -14.17 -2.85 -27.47
N VAL A 177 -13.77 -1.87 -26.66
CA VAL A 177 -14.67 -0.96 -25.93
C VAL A 177 -14.60 0.43 -26.58
N ASP A 178 -15.75 1.00 -26.93
CA ASP A 178 -15.86 2.43 -27.26
C ASP A 178 -15.67 3.27 -25.98
N PHE A 179 -14.41 3.65 -25.76
CA PHE A 179 -14.02 4.36 -24.57
C PHE A 179 -14.56 5.80 -24.53
N SER A 180 -14.75 6.40 -25.72
CA SER A 180 -15.38 7.72 -25.84
C SER A 180 -16.80 7.71 -25.34
N THR A 181 -17.60 6.76 -25.81
CA THR A 181 -19.01 6.61 -25.39
C THR A 181 -19.11 6.27 -23.91
N LEU A 182 -18.25 5.40 -23.39
CA LEU A 182 -18.23 5.03 -21.96
C LEU A 182 -17.95 6.24 -21.05
N ILE A 183 -16.95 7.07 -21.41
CA ILE A 183 -16.62 8.27 -20.63
C ILE A 183 -17.74 9.30 -20.69
N LEU A 184 -18.32 9.54 -21.86
CA LEU A 184 -19.44 10.47 -22.02
C LEU A 184 -20.65 10.04 -21.21
N ALA A 185 -20.99 8.74 -21.22
CA ALA A 185 -22.11 8.21 -20.45
C ALA A 185 -21.87 8.37 -18.93
N SER A 186 -20.67 8.00 -18.45
CA SER A 186 -20.30 8.16 -17.05
C SER A 186 -20.32 9.63 -16.63
N ALA A 187 -19.73 10.53 -17.41
CA ALA A 187 -19.71 11.96 -17.09
C ALA A 187 -21.12 12.55 -17.03
N LYS A 188 -21.99 12.16 -17.96
CA LYS A 188 -23.41 12.61 -18.00
C LYS A 188 -24.19 12.12 -16.77
N ASP A 189 -23.98 10.87 -16.33
CA ASP A 189 -24.63 10.38 -15.09
C ASP A 189 -24.22 11.23 -13.88
N PHE A 190 -22.92 11.51 -13.72
CA PHE A 190 -22.45 12.37 -12.63
C PHE A 190 -22.90 13.83 -12.75
N GLN A 191 -23.00 14.40 -13.96
CA GLN A 191 -23.57 15.73 -14.19
C GLN A 191 -25.02 15.80 -13.73
N ASN A 192 -25.82 14.78 -14.02
CA ASN A 192 -27.21 14.70 -13.60
C ASN A 192 -27.36 14.56 -12.08
N ARG A 193 -26.45 13.84 -11.43
CA ARG A 193 -26.44 13.64 -9.97
C ARG A 193 -25.92 14.85 -9.21
N PHE A 194 -25.06 15.65 -9.82
CA PHE A 194 -24.41 16.83 -9.23
C PHE A 194 -24.53 18.05 -10.14
N PRO A 195 -25.75 18.57 -10.38
CA PRO A 195 -26.02 19.65 -11.34
C PRO A 195 -25.42 21.00 -10.92
N GLU A 196 -25.17 21.18 -9.61
CA GLU A 196 -24.58 22.42 -9.07
C GLU A 196 -23.07 22.55 -9.33
N ARG A 197 -22.42 21.48 -9.80
CA ARG A 197 -20.98 21.49 -10.07
C ARG A 197 -20.68 21.99 -11.49
N LYS A 198 -19.51 22.60 -11.63
CA LYS A 198 -19.01 22.98 -12.94
C LYS A 198 -18.30 21.79 -13.58
N TRP A 199 -18.68 21.49 -14.81
CA TRP A 199 -18.12 20.37 -15.57
C TRP A 199 -17.56 20.85 -16.90
N GLN A 200 -16.40 20.32 -17.28
CA GLN A 200 -15.82 20.45 -18.60
C GLN A 200 -15.51 19.04 -19.12
N VAL A 201 -16.21 18.62 -20.17
CA VAL A 201 -16.06 17.27 -20.74
C VAL A 201 -15.55 17.43 -22.18
N LEU A 202 -14.30 17.05 -22.40
CA LEU A 202 -13.56 17.19 -23.65
C LEU A 202 -13.18 15.79 -24.14
N VAL A 203 -14.06 15.13 -24.86
CA VAL A 203 -13.87 13.74 -25.28
C VAL A 203 -13.74 13.70 -26.81
N GLN A 204 -12.59 13.27 -27.29
CA GLN A 204 -12.38 12.98 -28.69
C GLN A 204 -13.24 11.74 -29.07
N PRO A 205 -14.04 11.82 -30.14
CA PRO A 205 -14.95 10.72 -30.52
C PRO A 205 -14.19 9.52 -31.09
N ALA A 206 -14.84 8.35 -31.07
CA ALA A 206 -14.39 7.13 -31.72
C ALA A 206 -13.02 6.60 -31.26
N ILE A 207 -12.69 6.77 -29.98
CA ILE A 207 -11.52 6.13 -29.39
C ILE A 207 -11.92 4.75 -28.87
N LEU A 208 -11.36 3.72 -29.49
CA LEU A 208 -11.53 2.32 -29.10
C LEU A 208 -10.30 1.85 -28.33
N ILE A 209 -10.50 1.08 -27.26
CA ILE A 209 -9.45 0.40 -26.51
C ILE A 209 -9.84 -1.05 -26.24
N LYS A 210 -8.85 -1.94 -26.12
CA LYS A 210 -9.07 -3.32 -25.67
C LYS A 210 -9.12 -3.38 -24.16
N GLY A 211 -10.26 -3.79 -23.60
CA GLY A 211 -10.40 -3.85 -22.15
C GLY A 211 -11.71 -4.46 -21.69
N ASP A 212 -11.82 -4.61 -20.38
CA ASP A 212 -13.04 -5.06 -19.71
C ASP A 212 -13.94 -3.86 -19.43
N PHE A 213 -15.13 -3.86 -20.02
CA PHE A 213 -16.09 -2.76 -19.92
C PHE A 213 -16.42 -2.38 -18.47
N LEU A 214 -16.69 -3.39 -17.61
CA LEU A 214 -17.06 -3.15 -16.22
C LEU A 214 -15.92 -2.56 -15.42
N LEU A 215 -14.71 -3.07 -15.60
CA LEU A 215 -13.53 -2.54 -14.91
C LEU A 215 -13.18 -1.13 -15.37
N LEU A 216 -13.28 -0.85 -16.67
CA LEU A 216 -13.06 0.50 -17.21
C LEU A 216 -14.10 1.49 -16.69
N GLN A 217 -15.37 1.08 -16.61
CA GLN A 217 -16.42 1.89 -16.01
C GLN A 217 -16.16 2.16 -14.52
N MET A 218 -15.73 1.14 -13.76
CA MET A 218 -15.31 1.31 -12.34
C MET A 218 -14.15 2.27 -12.20
N LEU A 219 -13.15 2.20 -13.09
CA LEU A 219 -12.02 3.10 -13.11
C LEU A 219 -12.48 4.56 -13.24
N ILE A 220 -13.30 4.85 -14.27
CA ILE A 220 -13.82 6.20 -14.54
C ILE A 220 -14.64 6.70 -13.35
N ASN A 221 -15.55 5.88 -12.84
CA ASN A 221 -16.42 6.25 -11.73
C ASN A 221 -15.62 6.56 -10.46
N ASN A 222 -14.64 5.72 -10.11
CA ASN A 222 -13.78 5.97 -8.93
C ASN A 222 -12.98 7.27 -9.06
N LEU A 223 -12.48 7.61 -10.24
CA LEU A 223 -11.75 8.86 -10.47
C LEU A 223 -12.67 10.08 -10.38
N ILE A 224 -13.86 10.02 -10.99
CA ILE A 224 -14.84 11.12 -10.92
C ILE A 224 -15.34 11.30 -9.48
N GLU A 225 -15.65 10.22 -8.76
CA GLU A 225 -16.05 10.28 -7.35
C GLU A 225 -14.96 10.92 -6.47
N ASN A 226 -13.69 10.59 -6.70
CA ASN A 226 -12.59 11.24 -6.00
C ASN A 226 -12.52 12.74 -6.30
N ALA A 227 -12.65 13.16 -7.55
CA ALA A 227 -12.69 14.57 -7.93
C ALA A 227 -13.83 15.32 -7.23
N ILE A 228 -15.04 14.74 -7.21
CA ILE A 228 -16.21 15.29 -6.53
C ILE A 228 -15.97 15.43 -5.02
N LYS A 229 -15.38 14.41 -4.43
CA LYS A 229 -15.18 14.31 -2.99
C LYS A 229 -14.14 15.28 -2.44
N TYR A 230 -13.07 15.53 -3.19
CA TYR A 230 -11.95 16.32 -2.71
C TYR A 230 -11.95 17.76 -3.23
N SER A 231 -12.82 18.09 -4.18
CA SER A 231 -13.00 19.47 -4.69
C SER A 231 -14.07 20.23 -3.93
N PRO A 232 -13.96 21.57 -3.85
CA PRO A 232 -15.04 22.44 -3.39
C PRO A 232 -16.32 22.22 -4.19
N LYS A 233 -17.50 22.49 -3.59
CA LYS A 233 -18.80 22.26 -4.25
C LYS A 233 -18.95 22.97 -5.61
N GLN A 234 -18.31 24.13 -5.79
CA GLN A 234 -18.33 24.91 -7.03
C GLN A 234 -17.07 24.74 -7.89
N GLY A 235 -16.15 23.85 -7.48
CA GLY A 235 -14.91 23.58 -8.20
C GLY A 235 -15.18 22.95 -9.56
N LEU A 236 -14.36 23.30 -10.54
CA LEU A 236 -14.41 22.72 -11.89
C LEU A 236 -13.85 21.28 -11.87
N ILE A 237 -14.57 20.36 -12.48
CA ILE A 237 -14.11 19.02 -12.78
C ILE A 237 -13.98 18.90 -14.30
N THR A 238 -12.76 18.58 -14.77
CA THR A 238 -12.51 18.39 -16.20
C THR A 238 -12.24 16.91 -16.47
N VAL A 239 -12.97 16.37 -17.45
CA VAL A 239 -12.73 15.02 -17.98
C VAL A 239 -12.30 15.17 -19.43
N GLU A 240 -11.04 14.80 -19.74
CA GLU A 240 -10.47 14.97 -21.07
C GLU A 240 -10.01 13.60 -21.60
N LEU A 241 -10.49 13.22 -22.78
CA LEU A 241 -10.00 12.03 -23.51
C LEU A 241 -9.48 12.46 -24.86
N LYS A 242 -8.24 12.10 -25.16
CA LYS A 242 -7.59 12.40 -26.42
C LYS A 242 -6.65 11.28 -26.85
N LYS A 243 -6.37 11.24 -28.14
CA LYS A 243 -5.37 10.35 -28.73
C LYS A 243 -4.18 11.19 -29.20
N GLU A 244 -2.99 10.89 -28.69
CA GLU A 244 -1.74 11.51 -29.09
C GLU A 244 -0.83 10.46 -29.74
N GLY A 245 -0.75 10.48 -31.06
CA GLY A 245 -0.06 9.43 -31.81
C GLY A 245 -0.72 8.06 -31.63
N SER A 246 0.03 7.11 -31.08
CA SER A 246 -0.46 5.77 -30.75
C SER A 246 -1.03 5.63 -29.33
N GLN A 247 -0.87 6.64 -28.46
CA GLN A 247 -1.27 6.60 -27.08
C GLN A 247 -2.66 7.22 -26.88
N VAL A 248 -3.49 6.57 -26.07
CA VAL A 248 -4.77 7.11 -25.61
C VAL A 248 -4.55 7.67 -24.20
N LEU A 249 -4.92 8.93 -24.01
CA LEU A 249 -4.77 9.68 -22.76
C LEU A 249 -6.13 10.04 -22.18
N LEU A 250 -6.41 9.55 -20.96
CA LEU A 250 -7.52 10.02 -20.15
C LEU A 250 -6.96 10.90 -19.02
N LEU A 251 -7.40 12.16 -18.96
CA LEU A 251 -7.06 13.08 -17.91
C LEU A 251 -8.31 13.45 -17.12
N LEU A 252 -8.21 13.37 -15.82
CA LEU A 252 -9.25 13.84 -14.90
C LEU A 252 -8.62 14.88 -13.99
N LYS A 253 -9.10 16.14 -14.11
CA LYS A 253 -8.58 17.29 -13.38
C LYS A 253 -9.60 17.76 -12.36
N ASP A 254 -9.15 18.06 -11.17
CA ASP A 254 -9.94 18.62 -10.08
C ASP A 254 -9.30 19.89 -9.51
N GLU A 255 -10.10 20.73 -8.87
CA GLU A 255 -9.67 21.94 -8.15
C GLU A 255 -9.69 21.70 -6.62
N GLY A 256 -9.31 20.50 -6.20
CA GLY A 256 -9.31 20.10 -4.79
C GLY A 256 -8.08 20.56 -4.02
N VAL A 257 -7.89 19.95 -2.85
CA VAL A 257 -6.76 20.24 -1.95
C VAL A 257 -5.39 19.78 -2.49
N GLY A 258 -5.38 19.06 -3.62
CA GLY A 258 -4.17 18.47 -4.17
C GLY A 258 -3.61 17.30 -3.35
N ILE A 259 -2.50 16.73 -3.82
CA ILE A 259 -1.82 15.59 -3.19
C ILE A 259 -0.36 15.95 -2.99
N PRO A 260 0.17 15.97 -1.74
CA PRO A 260 1.59 16.24 -1.48
C PRO A 260 2.51 15.29 -2.27
N ASN A 261 3.65 15.77 -2.73
CA ASN A 261 4.57 15.00 -3.58
C ASN A 261 4.99 13.65 -2.96
N GLU A 262 5.21 13.63 -1.64
CA GLU A 262 5.56 12.41 -0.89
C GLU A 262 4.43 11.37 -0.86
N GLU A 263 3.20 11.80 -1.09
CA GLU A 263 1.99 10.98 -1.01
C GLU A 263 1.55 10.45 -2.38
N LYS A 264 1.94 11.09 -3.49
CA LYS A 264 1.50 10.75 -4.87
C LYS A 264 1.70 9.28 -5.24
N LYS A 265 2.80 8.65 -4.79
CA LYS A 265 3.02 7.19 -5.00
C LYS A 265 2.27 6.32 -3.99
N LYS A 266 1.93 6.86 -2.83
CA LYS A 266 1.32 6.11 -1.73
C LYS A 266 -0.20 6.02 -1.87
N VAL A 267 -0.85 7.01 -2.50
CA VAL A 267 -2.32 7.05 -2.66
C VAL A 267 -2.88 5.88 -3.45
N PHE A 268 -2.07 5.22 -4.26
CA PHE A 268 -2.42 4.01 -5.01
C PHE A 268 -2.22 2.71 -4.21
N LYS A 269 -1.73 2.78 -2.95
CA LYS A 269 -1.59 1.59 -2.11
C LYS A 269 -2.92 1.22 -1.47
N LYS A 270 -3.17 -0.08 -1.36
CA LYS A 270 -4.38 -0.63 -0.73
C LYS A 270 -4.56 -0.09 0.69
N PHE A 271 -5.78 0.36 1.01
CA PHE A 271 -6.17 0.90 2.32
C PHE A 271 -5.44 2.19 2.72
N TYR A 272 -4.71 2.80 1.77
CA TYR A 272 -3.97 4.01 2.07
C TYR A 272 -4.88 5.24 2.00
N ARG A 273 -4.71 6.12 2.97
CA ARG A 273 -5.41 7.41 3.06
C ARG A 273 -4.47 8.45 3.67
N ILE A 274 -4.49 9.67 3.16
CA ILE A 274 -3.69 10.78 3.67
C ILE A 274 -4.24 11.22 5.03
N GLY A 275 -3.36 11.53 6.00
CA GLY A 275 -3.70 11.97 7.35
C GLY A 275 -4.06 10.84 8.32
N SER A 276 -4.27 11.19 9.61
CA SER A 276 -4.69 10.26 10.66
C SER A 276 -6.23 10.14 10.72
N GLU A 277 -6.77 9.07 11.28
CA GLU A 277 -8.22 8.91 11.45
C GLU A 277 -8.86 10.04 12.26
N ALA A 278 -8.13 10.60 13.21
CA ALA A 278 -8.62 11.72 14.06
C ALA A 278 -8.69 13.06 13.32
N THR A 279 -7.97 13.24 12.21
CA THR A 279 -7.88 14.50 11.45
C THR A 279 -8.62 14.47 10.12
N ARG A 280 -9.22 13.35 9.75
CA ARG A 280 -9.88 13.16 8.46
C ARG A 280 -11.29 13.72 8.48
N THR A 281 -11.56 14.63 7.57
CA THR A 281 -12.90 15.22 7.34
C THR A 281 -13.73 14.46 6.30
N THR A 282 -13.07 13.65 5.44
CA THR A 282 -13.74 12.95 4.33
C THR A 282 -13.83 11.44 4.59
N GLN A 283 -15.00 10.86 4.36
CA GLN A 283 -15.25 9.41 4.45
C GLN A 283 -14.59 8.64 3.29
N GLY A 284 -14.32 7.33 3.48
CA GLY A 284 -13.83 6.45 2.41
C GLY A 284 -12.97 5.28 2.89
N THR A 285 -12.94 4.22 2.11
CA THR A 285 -12.27 2.95 2.43
C THR A 285 -10.78 2.89 2.09
N GLY A 286 -10.29 3.79 1.23
CA GLY A 286 -8.94 3.72 0.66
C GLY A 286 -8.76 2.61 -0.40
N LEU A 287 -9.87 2.14 -1.00
CA LEU A 287 -9.85 1.16 -2.08
C LEU A 287 -9.91 1.77 -3.48
N GLY A 288 -10.57 2.93 -3.67
CA GLY A 288 -10.87 3.47 -4.99
C GLY A 288 -9.62 3.65 -5.86
N LEU A 289 -8.62 4.42 -5.40
CA LEU A 289 -7.38 4.64 -6.17
C LEU A 289 -6.51 3.39 -6.28
N TYR A 290 -6.52 2.50 -5.29
CA TYR A 290 -5.88 1.19 -5.41
C TYR A 290 -6.51 0.37 -6.52
N LEU A 291 -7.83 0.33 -6.58
CA LEU A 291 -8.59 -0.36 -7.62
C LEU A 291 -8.31 0.25 -9.01
N CYS A 292 -8.28 1.59 -9.11
CA CYS A 292 -7.85 2.27 -10.33
C CYS A 292 -6.47 1.80 -10.80
N LYS A 293 -5.49 1.72 -9.89
CA LYS A 293 -4.14 1.24 -10.22
C LYS A 293 -4.14 -0.21 -10.71
N LYS A 294 -4.86 -1.11 -10.02
CA LYS A 294 -4.97 -2.52 -10.42
C LYS A 294 -5.62 -2.67 -11.80
N ILE A 295 -6.75 -1.99 -12.03
CA ILE A 295 -7.44 -2.02 -13.32
C ILE A 295 -6.52 -1.53 -14.46
N VAL A 296 -5.80 -0.43 -14.22
CA VAL A 296 -4.87 0.13 -15.20
C VAL A 296 -3.71 -0.83 -15.49
N ASP A 297 -3.15 -1.47 -14.46
CA ASP A 297 -2.09 -2.47 -14.62
C ASP A 297 -2.57 -3.70 -15.41
N ASP A 298 -3.78 -4.19 -15.14
CA ASP A 298 -4.39 -5.34 -15.83
C ASP A 298 -4.71 -5.05 -17.30
N HIS A 299 -4.86 -3.74 -17.64
CA HIS A 299 -5.01 -3.26 -19.01
C HIS A 299 -3.67 -2.87 -19.68
N ALA A 300 -2.52 -3.18 -19.06
CA ALA A 300 -1.18 -2.81 -19.53
C ALA A 300 -1.00 -1.30 -19.75
N ALA A 301 -1.73 -0.49 -18.99
CA ALA A 301 -1.71 0.97 -19.02
C ALA A 301 -0.95 1.55 -17.82
N GLN A 302 -0.80 2.85 -17.77
CA GLN A 302 -0.11 3.56 -16.69
C GLN A 302 -1.00 4.65 -16.09
N ILE A 303 -1.04 4.74 -14.75
CA ILE A 303 -1.69 5.82 -14.02
C ILE A 303 -0.68 6.66 -13.24
N SER A 304 -0.83 7.96 -13.31
CA SER A 304 -0.04 8.93 -12.56
C SER A 304 -0.91 10.06 -12.02
N VAL A 305 -0.38 10.80 -11.04
CA VAL A 305 -1.03 12.01 -10.52
C VAL A 305 -0.03 13.15 -10.44
N THR A 306 -0.44 14.31 -10.93
CA THR A 306 0.32 15.56 -10.89
C THR A 306 -0.52 16.68 -10.29
N ASP A 307 0.12 17.80 -9.96
CA ASP A 307 -0.59 18.96 -9.43
C ASP A 307 -1.37 19.67 -10.53
N ASN A 308 -2.58 20.12 -10.21
CA ASN A 308 -3.34 21.08 -10.99
C ASN A 308 -3.06 22.50 -10.49
N LEU A 309 -2.99 23.49 -11.37
CA LEU A 309 -2.75 24.88 -11.00
C LEU A 309 -4.05 25.68 -11.11
N PRO A 310 -4.39 26.57 -10.17
CA PRO A 310 -3.59 26.97 -9.00
C PRO A 310 -3.67 25.98 -7.83
N ALA A 311 -4.64 25.06 -7.81
CA ALA A 311 -4.82 24.02 -6.78
C ALA A 311 -5.53 22.80 -7.36
N GLY A 312 -5.30 21.61 -6.79
CA GLY A 312 -5.98 20.38 -7.19
C GLY A 312 -5.03 19.31 -7.70
N SER A 313 -5.62 18.28 -8.33
CA SER A 313 -4.89 17.14 -8.88
C SER A 313 -5.30 16.86 -10.32
N ILE A 314 -4.35 16.30 -11.08
CA ILE A 314 -4.56 15.79 -12.43
C ILE A 314 -4.21 14.30 -12.39
N PHE A 315 -5.21 13.44 -12.50
CA PHE A 315 -5.00 12.02 -12.72
C PHE A 315 -4.90 11.76 -14.23
N THR A 316 -3.79 11.16 -14.65
CA THR A 316 -3.52 10.83 -16.05
C THR A 316 -3.38 9.32 -16.22
N ILE A 317 -4.16 8.75 -17.14
CA ILE A 317 -4.07 7.35 -17.55
C ILE A 317 -3.61 7.31 -19.00
N LYS A 318 -2.63 6.45 -19.28
CA LYS A 318 -2.03 6.22 -20.61
C LYS A 318 -2.24 4.76 -21.00
N PHE A 319 -3.01 4.55 -22.06
CA PHE A 319 -3.20 3.26 -22.71
C PHE A 319 -2.33 3.11 -23.94
#